data_cbfcf4e49ee22df0c04b516bdc72b095
#
_entry.id   cbfcf4e49ee22df0c04b516bdc72b095
#
_cell.length_a   1.000
_cell.length_b   1.000
_cell.length_c   1.000
_cell.angle_alpha   90.00
_cell.angle_beta   90.00
_cell.angle_gamma   90.00
#
_symmetry.space_group_name_H-M   'P 1'
#
loop_
_entity.id
_entity.type
_entity.pdbx_description
1 polymer ?
#
loop_
_entity_poly.entity_id
_entity_poly.type
_entity_poly.pdbx_seq_one_letter_code
_entity_poly.pdbx_strand_id
1 'polypeptide(L)'
;GLGTWFTVERNAPDWVAITTAPGQMKDVYLPDSTLVALAGDSWIRYDAKRYDKERRAVEMNGKAFFQVTRNEARPFSVKTSQTEVTVLGTSFQIDEKPTVTEVNVVTGKVCFTAGEEKENVILTAGMSAQYSMENKEITVVTEEDVNKLAWRTGQLRFMETPLDKVIEDLSDYY
;
A
#
# COMPACT_ATOMS: atom_id res chain seq x y z
N GLY A 1 -24.01 7.39 -32.15
CA GLY A 1 -24.93 8.48 -31.95
C GLY A 1 -24.67 9.26 -30.66
N LEU A 2 -25.49 10.29 -30.47
CA LEU A 2 -25.41 11.15 -29.29
C LEU A 2 -25.60 10.37 -27.99
N GLY A 3 -26.45 9.36 -27.96
CA GLY A 3 -26.66 8.54 -26.78
C GLY A 3 -25.43 7.77 -26.31
N THR A 4 -24.64 7.31 -27.26
CA THR A 4 -23.39 6.60 -26.96
C THR A 4 -22.35 7.55 -26.33
N TRP A 5 -22.29 8.78 -26.80
CA TRP A 5 -21.43 9.82 -26.27
C TRP A 5 -21.75 10.11 -24.79
N PHE A 6 -23.00 10.33 -24.46
CA PHE A 6 -23.43 10.59 -23.08
C PHE A 6 -23.14 9.41 -22.15
N THR A 7 -23.29 8.18 -22.66
CA THR A 7 -23.00 6.98 -21.88
C THR A 7 -21.51 6.91 -21.53
N VAL A 8 -20.62 7.23 -22.48
CA VAL A 8 -19.17 7.23 -22.25
C VAL A 8 -18.79 8.28 -21.21
N GLU A 9 -19.33 9.50 -21.30
CA GLU A 9 -19.05 10.55 -20.31
C GLU A 9 -19.54 10.18 -18.91
N ARG A 10 -20.70 9.54 -18.78
CA ARG A 10 -21.25 9.10 -17.49
C ARG A 10 -20.39 8.05 -16.83
N ASN A 11 -19.68 7.23 -17.61
CA ASN A 11 -18.82 6.18 -17.11
C ASN A 11 -17.37 6.62 -16.96
N ALA A 12 -17.02 7.84 -17.36
CA ALA A 12 -15.69 8.37 -17.20
C ALA A 12 -15.31 8.44 -15.71
N PRO A 13 -14.09 8.07 -15.35
CA PRO A 13 -13.64 8.16 -13.97
C PRO A 13 -13.53 9.62 -13.52
N ASP A 14 -13.69 9.84 -12.23
CA ASP A 14 -13.46 11.12 -11.59
C ASP A 14 -12.24 10.98 -10.68
N TRP A 15 -11.06 11.18 -11.25
CA TRP A 15 -9.81 10.97 -10.53
C TRP A 15 -9.53 12.09 -9.53
N VAL A 16 -9.30 11.68 -8.29
CA VAL A 16 -8.74 12.54 -7.24
C VAL A 16 -7.31 12.08 -7.03
N ALA A 17 -6.36 12.98 -7.27
CA ALA A 17 -4.94 12.69 -7.13
C ALA A 17 -4.30 13.61 -6.10
N ILE A 18 -3.48 13.03 -5.23
CA ILE A 18 -2.70 13.75 -4.23
C ILE A 18 -1.23 13.45 -4.51
N THR A 19 -0.41 14.49 -4.62
CA THR A 19 1.02 14.37 -4.87
C THR A 19 1.82 15.09 -3.79
N THR A 20 3.02 14.61 -3.55
CA THR A 20 3.98 15.24 -2.65
C THR A 20 5.26 15.55 -3.40
N ALA A 21 5.88 16.68 -3.06
CA ALA A 21 7.22 17.04 -3.53
C ALA A 21 8.29 16.27 -2.72
N PRO A 22 9.53 16.19 -3.22
CA PRO A 22 10.63 15.65 -2.42
C PRO A 22 10.74 16.37 -1.08
N GLY A 23 10.85 15.58 0.00
CA GLY A 23 10.92 16.13 1.37
C GLY A 23 9.59 16.54 1.97
N GLN A 24 8.51 16.51 1.21
CA GLN A 24 7.17 16.83 1.70
C GLN A 24 6.45 15.55 2.14
N MET A 25 5.67 15.63 3.22
CA MET A 25 4.82 14.53 3.67
C MET A 25 3.38 15.04 3.79
N LYS A 26 2.41 14.18 3.49
CA LYS A 26 0.99 14.52 3.62
C LYS A 26 0.22 13.36 4.24
N ASP A 27 -0.68 13.71 5.15
CA ASP A 27 -1.70 12.77 5.64
C ASP A 27 -2.99 13.01 4.87
N VAL A 28 -3.53 11.96 4.30
CA VAL A 28 -4.74 12.01 3.48
C VAL A 28 -5.77 11.06 4.05
N TYR A 29 -6.98 11.56 4.28
CA TYR A 29 -8.11 10.72 4.64
C TYR A 29 -8.96 10.44 3.41
N LEU A 30 -9.14 9.15 3.10
CA LEU A 30 -10.02 8.72 2.02
C LEU A 30 -11.49 8.78 2.49
N PRO A 31 -12.45 8.70 1.54
CA PRO A 31 -13.88 8.83 1.90
C PRO A 31 -14.38 7.86 2.97
N ASP A 32 -13.77 6.69 3.10
CA ASP A 32 -14.10 5.68 4.12
C ASP A 32 -13.36 5.84 5.44
N SER A 33 -12.67 6.97 5.63
CA SER A 33 -11.83 7.29 6.79
C SER A 33 -10.51 6.52 6.85
N THR A 34 -10.14 5.82 5.80
CA THR A 34 -8.81 5.23 5.68
C THR A 34 -7.78 6.34 5.66
N LEU A 35 -6.74 6.20 6.49
CA LEU A 35 -5.64 7.15 6.54
C LEU A 35 -4.50 6.68 5.65
N VAL A 36 -3.99 7.59 4.83
CA VAL A 36 -2.79 7.39 4.00
C VAL A 36 -1.76 8.43 4.39
N ALA A 37 -0.63 7.97 4.94
CA ALA A 37 0.52 8.84 5.18
C ALA A 37 1.44 8.75 3.96
N LEU A 38 1.40 9.77 3.12
CA LEU A 38 2.12 9.80 1.86
C LEU A 38 3.50 10.43 2.08
N ALA A 39 4.55 9.67 1.78
CA ALA A 39 5.93 10.16 1.89
C ALA A 39 6.27 11.13 0.76
N GLY A 40 7.47 11.70 0.79
CA GLY A 40 7.88 12.65 -0.24
C GLY A 40 8.04 12.01 -1.61
N ASP A 41 7.90 12.82 -2.65
CA ASP A 41 8.05 12.40 -4.05
C ASP A 41 7.17 11.20 -4.40
N SER A 42 5.93 11.25 -3.97
CA SER A 42 4.98 10.15 -4.13
C SER A 42 3.63 10.69 -4.60
N TRP A 43 2.79 9.80 -5.09
CA TRP A 43 1.41 10.16 -5.39
C TRP A 43 0.47 8.98 -5.13
N ILE A 44 -0.78 9.34 -4.90
CA ILE A 44 -1.89 8.40 -4.77
C ILE A 44 -3.08 8.96 -5.52
N ARG A 45 -3.88 8.11 -6.13
CA ARG A 45 -5.13 8.54 -6.76
C ARG A 45 -6.21 7.49 -6.60
N TYR A 46 -7.44 7.95 -6.63
CA TYR A 46 -8.62 7.08 -6.63
C TYR A 46 -9.72 7.70 -7.46
N ASP A 47 -10.63 6.86 -7.94
CA ASP A 47 -11.80 7.29 -8.70
C ASP A 47 -12.93 7.60 -7.73
N ALA A 48 -13.24 8.89 -7.56
CA ALA A 48 -14.26 9.34 -6.60
C ALA A 48 -15.67 8.82 -6.90
N LYS A 49 -15.94 8.48 -8.15
CA LYS A 49 -17.24 7.91 -8.52
C LYS A 49 -17.43 6.48 -8.03
N ARG A 50 -16.34 5.69 -8.02
CA ARG A 50 -16.39 4.25 -7.76
C ARG A 50 -15.88 3.86 -6.38
N TYR A 51 -15.08 4.73 -5.77
CA TYR A 51 -14.48 4.43 -4.46
C TYR A 51 -15.57 4.19 -3.41
N ASP A 52 -15.43 3.09 -2.67
CA ASP A 52 -16.34 2.65 -1.62
C ASP A 52 -17.76 2.35 -2.11
N LYS A 53 -17.91 1.96 -3.37
CA LYS A 53 -19.16 1.46 -3.93
C LYS A 53 -19.17 -0.07 -3.93
N GLU A 54 -18.39 -0.67 -4.82
CA GLU A 54 -18.19 -2.13 -4.86
C GLU A 54 -16.91 -2.53 -4.16
N ARG A 55 -15.86 -1.73 -4.32
CA ARG A 55 -14.54 -1.94 -3.73
C ARG A 55 -13.90 -0.59 -3.44
N ARG A 56 -12.81 -0.66 -2.69
CA ARG A 56 -12.04 0.53 -2.35
C ARG A 56 -10.68 0.42 -3.05
N ALA A 57 -10.55 1.02 -4.22
CA ALA A 57 -9.37 0.88 -5.06
C ALA A 57 -8.60 2.19 -5.17
N VAL A 58 -7.29 2.12 -4.93
CA VAL A 58 -6.38 3.24 -5.12
C VAL A 58 -5.18 2.79 -5.94
N GLU A 59 -4.55 3.76 -6.60
CA GLU A 59 -3.29 3.56 -7.31
C GLU A 59 -2.25 4.47 -6.69
N MET A 60 -0.99 4.05 -6.71
CA MET A 60 0.10 4.85 -6.12
C MET A 60 1.43 4.65 -6.83
N ASN A 61 2.32 5.58 -6.58
CA ASN A 61 3.75 5.46 -6.87
C ASN A 61 4.51 6.10 -5.73
N GLY A 62 5.67 5.53 -5.37
CA GLY A 62 6.49 6.01 -4.29
C GLY A 62 6.23 5.25 -3.00
N LYS A 63 6.17 5.96 -1.89
CA LYS A 63 6.07 5.35 -0.56
C LYS A 63 4.87 5.90 0.20
N ALA A 64 4.08 5.00 0.77
CA ALA A 64 2.91 5.36 1.56
C ALA A 64 2.66 4.33 2.65
N PHE A 65 2.21 4.82 3.79
CA PHE A 65 1.72 4.01 4.89
C PHE A 65 0.20 4.09 4.91
N PHE A 66 -0.46 2.93 5.00
CA PHE A 66 -1.91 2.81 4.97
C PHE A 66 -2.44 2.28 6.28
N GLN A 67 -3.45 2.94 6.79
CA GLN A 67 -4.21 2.47 7.93
C GLN A 67 -5.65 2.34 7.47
N VAL A 68 -6.00 1.12 7.04
CA VAL A 68 -7.26 0.86 6.34
C VAL A 68 -8.38 0.54 7.32
N THR A 69 -9.45 1.29 7.21
CA THR A 69 -10.69 1.03 7.97
C THR A 69 -11.25 -0.33 7.57
N ARG A 70 -11.56 -1.16 8.58
CA ARG A 70 -12.03 -2.51 8.32
C ARG A 70 -13.41 -2.52 7.68
N ASN A 71 -13.54 -3.20 6.54
CA ASN A 71 -14.80 -3.47 5.87
C ASN A 71 -14.63 -4.72 4.99
N GLU A 72 -15.07 -5.85 5.50
CA GLU A 72 -14.94 -7.14 4.81
C GLU A 72 -15.80 -7.21 3.55
N ALA A 73 -16.90 -6.45 3.48
CA ALA A 73 -17.79 -6.43 2.33
C ALA A 73 -17.18 -5.66 1.15
N ARG A 74 -16.22 -4.76 1.40
CA ARG A 74 -15.58 -3.94 0.38
C ARG A 74 -14.09 -3.99 0.54
N PRO A 75 -13.40 -4.94 -0.10
CA PRO A 75 -11.95 -5.04 -0.02
C PRO A 75 -11.26 -3.75 -0.47
N PHE A 76 -10.15 -3.45 0.16
CA PHE A 76 -9.30 -2.31 -0.19
C PHE A 76 -8.11 -2.81 -0.99
N SER A 77 -7.86 -2.21 -2.16
CA SER A 77 -6.73 -2.58 -2.99
C SER A 77 -5.86 -1.38 -3.33
N VAL A 78 -4.56 -1.61 -3.34
CA VAL A 78 -3.56 -0.62 -3.76
C VAL A 78 -2.81 -1.19 -4.95
N LYS A 79 -2.85 -0.49 -6.06
CA LYS A 79 -2.17 -0.89 -7.27
C LYS A 79 -0.95 -0.03 -7.52
N THR A 80 0.18 -0.66 -7.73
CA THR A 80 1.41 -0.02 -8.23
C THR A 80 1.64 -0.46 -9.67
N SER A 81 2.80 -0.15 -10.24
CA SER A 81 3.08 -0.49 -11.64
C SER A 81 3.07 -2.01 -11.91
N GLN A 82 3.56 -2.82 -10.96
CA GLN A 82 3.73 -4.26 -11.14
C GLN A 82 3.09 -5.09 -10.04
N THR A 83 2.50 -4.46 -9.04
CA THR A 83 1.97 -5.16 -7.87
C THR A 83 0.58 -4.68 -7.50
N GLU A 84 -0.11 -5.51 -6.75
CA GLU A 84 -1.40 -5.17 -6.14
C GLU A 84 -1.46 -5.74 -4.73
N VAL A 85 -1.88 -4.90 -3.80
CA VAL A 85 -2.06 -5.27 -2.39
C VAL A 85 -3.54 -5.22 -2.08
N THR A 86 -4.08 -6.31 -1.56
CA THR A 86 -5.51 -6.40 -1.21
C THR A 86 -5.66 -6.72 0.28
N VAL A 87 -6.49 -5.94 0.96
CA VAL A 87 -6.71 -6.07 2.41
C VAL A 87 -8.18 -5.85 2.76
N LEU A 88 -8.57 -6.25 3.95
CA LEU A 88 -9.92 -6.01 4.47
C LEU A 88 -9.93 -4.94 5.54
N GLY A 89 -8.86 -4.82 6.32
CA GLY A 89 -8.68 -3.81 7.34
C GLY A 89 -7.36 -4.06 8.04
N THR A 90 -6.32 -3.40 7.58
CA THR A 90 -4.94 -3.63 8.02
C THR A 90 -4.16 -2.34 8.06
N SER A 91 -2.99 -2.40 8.69
CA SER A 91 -1.99 -1.33 8.63
C SER A 91 -0.75 -1.89 7.96
N PHE A 92 -0.29 -1.22 6.92
CA PHE A 92 0.83 -1.68 6.12
C PHE A 92 1.48 -0.52 5.36
N GLN A 93 2.70 -0.74 4.89
CA GLN A 93 3.44 0.23 4.11
C GLN A 93 3.81 -0.37 2.76
N ILE A 94 3.72 0.44 1.72
CA ILE A 94 4.22 0.10 0.39
C ILE A 94 5.32 1.09 0.03
N ASP A 95 6.43 0.56 -0.47
CA ASP A 95 7.54 1.36 -0.98
C ASP A 95 7.88 0.86 -2.39
N GLU A 96 7.42 1.61 -3.39
CA GLU A 96 7.71 1.31 -4.78
C GLU A 96 8.97 2.04 -5.21
N LYS A 97 10.05 1.28 -5.40
CA LYS A 97 11.33 1.75 -5.93
C LYS A 97 11.40 1.41 -7.42
N PRO A 98 12.38 1.94 -8.16
CA PRO A 98 12.46 1.68 -9.61
C PRO A 98 12.45 0.21 -10.03
N THR A 99 13.11 -0.67 -9.28
CA THR A 99 13.24 -2.09 -9.64
C THR A 99 12.67 -3.05 -8.61
N VAL A 100 12.25 -2.54 -7.45
CA VAL A 100 11.76 -3.38 -6.34
C VAL A 100 10.57 -2.69 -5.70
N THR A 101 9.50 -3.44 -5.45
CA THR A 101 8.37 -2.98 -4.65
C THR A 101 8.34 -3.78 -3.35
N GLU A 102 8.31 -3.08 -2.22
CA GLU A 102 8.33 -3.69 -0.90
C GLU A 102 7.02 -3.42 -0.16
N VAL A 103 6.52 -4.43 0.52
CA VAL A 103 5.33 -4.32 1.38
C VAL A 103 5.71 -4.78 2.78
N ASN A 104 5.40 -3.96 3.78
CA ASN A 104 5.64 -4.29 5.19
C ASN A 104 4.29 -4.28 5.90
N VAL A 105 3.94 -5.39 6.55
CA VAL A 105 2.66 -5.54 7.25
C VAL A 105 2.84 -5.30 8.73
N VAL A 106 2.07 -4.36 9.27
CA VAL A 106 2.13 -4.02 10.71
C VAL A 106 1.02 -4.74 11.45
N THR A 107 -0.20 -4.69 10.95
CA THR A 107 -1.34 -5.40 11.56
C THR A 107 -2.14 -6.11 10.48
N GLY A 108 -2.82 -7.18 10.87
CA GLY A 108 -3.77 -7.87 10.02
C GLY A 108 -3.14 -8.76 8.96
N LYS A 109 -3.84 -8.90 7.86
CA LYS A 109 -3.50 -9.83 6.79
C LYS A 109 -3.55 -9.10 5.45
N VAL A 110 -2.53 -9.34 4.62
CA VAL A 110 -2.37 -8.70 3.30
C VAL A 110 -2.21 -9.79 2.25
N CYS A 111 -2.94 -9.66 1.14
CA CYS A 111 -2.68 -10.45 -0.05
C CYS A 111 -1.83 -9.61 -1.01
N PHE A 112 -0.61 -10.05 -1.27
CA PHE A 112 0.33 -9.36 -2.15
C PHE A 112 0.43 -10.13 -3.47
N THR A 113 0.07 -9.47 -4.57
CA THR A 113 0.08 -10.04 -5.91
C THR A 113 1.06 -9.27 -6.77
N ALA A 114 1.86 -9.96 -7.57
CA ALA A 114 2.89 -9.30 -8.37
C ALA A 114 3.11 -9.99 -9.71
N GLY A 115 3.55 -9.17 -10.68
CA GLY A 115 3.97 -9.63 -11.99
C GLY A 115 2.84 -9.98 -12.94
N GLU A 116 3.22 -10.37 -14.16
CA GLU A 116 2.26 -10.73 -15.19
C GLU A 116 1.52 -12.03 -14.88
N GLU A 117 2.20 -12.97 -14.24
CA GLU A 117 1.63 -14.26 -13.85
C GLU A 117 0.75 -14.15 -12.59
N LYS A 118 0.69 -12.97 -11.99
CA LYS A 118 -0.10 -12.70 -10.78
C LYS A 118 0.20 -13.68 -9.65
N GLU A 119 1.50 -13.92 -9.43
CA GLU A 119 1.96 -14.65 -8.27
C GLU A 119 1.50 -13.94 -7.01
N ASN A 120 0.96 -14.67 -6.04
CA ASN A 120 0.47 -14.05 -4.82
C ASN A 120 0.97 -14.77 -3.56
N VAL A 121 1.09 -14.00 -2.50
CA VAL A 121 1.45 -14.48 -1.17
C VAL A 121 0.58 -13.80 -0.13
N ILE A 122 0.34 -14.49 0.97
CA ILE A 122 -0.38 -13.92 2.11
C ILE A 122 0.64 -13.53 3.16
N LEU A 123 0.57 -12.28 3.59
CA LEU A 123 1.45 -11.72 4.60
C LEU A 123 0.63 -11.40 5.84
N THR A 124 1.19 -11.68 7.01
CA THR A 124 0.58 -11.33 8.29
C THR A 124 1.47 -10.33 9.04
N ALA A 125 0.98 -9.82 10.17
CA ALA A 125 1.71 -8.84 10.96
C ALA A 125 3.17 -9.27 11.22
N GLY A 126 4.10 -8.35 11.00
CA GLY A 126 5.53 -8.59 11.15
C GLY A 126 6.22 -9.16 9.93
N MET A 127 5.46 -9.49 8.87
CA MET A 127 6.04 -10.00 7.63
C MET A 127 6.24 -8.89 6.61
N SER A 128 7.22 -9.09 5.72
CA SER A 128 7.49 -8.22 4.60
C SER A 128 7.66 -9.06 3.34
N ALA A 129 7.37 -8.46 2.20
CA ALA A 129 7.62 -9.08 0.91
C ALA A 129 8.20 -8.05 -0.05
N GLN A 130 9.02 -8.52 -0.96
CA GLN A 130 9.59 -7.71 -2.03
C GLN A 130 9.33 -8.40 -3.36
N TYR A 131 8.94 -7.60 -4.34
CA TYR A 131 8.88 -8.06 -5.72
C TYR A 131 10.01 -7.41 -6.51
N SER A 132 10.88 -8.24 -7.09
CA SER A 132 11.96 -7.78 -7.96
C SER A 132 11.49 -7.81 -9.40
N MET A 133 11.50 -6.66 -10.06
CA MET A 133 11.15 -6.56 -11.48
C MET A 133 12.18 -7.25 -12.37
N GLU A 134 13.45 -7.28 -11.95
CA GLU A 134 14.52 -7.91 -12.69
C GLU A 134 14.40 -9.44 -12.67
N ASN A 135 14.20 -9.98 -11.46
CA ASN A 135 14.12 -11.43 -11.26
C ASN A 135 12.70 -11.96 -11.46
N LYS A 136 11.69 -11.08 -11.44
CA LYS A 136 10.27 -11.43 -11.54
C LYS A 136 9.84 -12.40 -10.44
N GLU A 137 10.37 -12.19 -9.24
CA GLU A 137 10.14 -13.07 -8.09
C GLU A 137 9.71 -12.28 -6.86
N ILE A 138 8.84 -12.90 -6.06
CA ILE A 138 8.47 -12.41 -4.74
C ILE A 138 9.36 -13.10 -3.71
N THR A 139 9.98 -12.30 -2.85
CA THR A 139 10.74 -12.79 -1.70
C THR A 139 10.02 -12.37 -0.43
N VAL A 140 9.73 -13.32 0.45
CA VAL A 140 9.06 -13.07 1.72
C VAL A 140 10.09 -13.08 2.84
N VAL A 141 10.02 -12.08 3.71
CA VAL A 141 10.92 -11.93 4.86
C VAL A 141 10.07 -11.83 6.12
N THR A 142 10.41 -12.64 7.13
CA THR A 142 9.74 -12.59 8.42
C THR A 142 10.39 -11.56 9.33
N GLU A 143 9.70 -11.16 10.38
CA GLU A 143 10.25 -10.23 11.36
C GLU A 143 11.55 -10.75 11.96
N GLU A 144 11.63 -12.06 12.20
CA GLU A 144 12.84 -12.71 12.72
C GLU A 144 14.04 -12.52 11.78
N ASP A 145 13.80 -12.65 10.46
CA ASP A 145 14.86 -12.47 9.44
C ASP A 145 15.33 -11.02 9.38
N VAL A 146 14.41 -10.07 9.48
CA VAL A 146 14.74 -8.64 9.51
C VAL A 146 15.60 -8.32 10.73
N ASN A 147 15.24 -8.84 11.88
CA ASN A 147 15.99 -8.64 13.12
C ASN A 147 17.38 -9.25 13.04
N LYS A 148 17.51 -10.44 12.50
CA LYS A 148 18.81 -11.07 12.28
C LYS A 148 19.71 -10.26 11.37
N LEU A 149 19.15 -9.75 10.28
CA LEU A 149 19.90 -8.94 9.33
C LEU A 149 20.37 -7.63 9.97
N ALA A 150 19.49 -6.96 10.70
CA ALA A 150 19.79 -5.72 11.39
C ALA A 150 20.87 -5.90 12.46
N TRP A 151 20.86 -7.00 13.19
CA TRP A 151 21.90 -7.36 14.14
C TRP A 151 23.29 -7.45 13.49
N ARG A 152 23.36 -8.09 12.33
CA ARG A 152 24.64 -8.29 11.61
C ARG A 152 25.23 -6.99 11.10
N THR A 153 24.40 -6.04 10.68
CA THR A 153 24.89 -4.81 10.05
C THR A 153 25.09 -3.68 11.04
N GLY A 154 24.67 -3.84 12.29
CA GLY A 154 24.72 -2.75 13.28
C GLY A 154 23.75 -1.62 13.00
N GLN A 155 22.88 -1.77 12.01
CA GLN A 155 21.88 -0.77 11.62
C GLN A 155 20.54 -0.97 12.31
N LEU A 156 20.46 -1.89 13.25
CA LEU A 156 19.26 -2.23 13.97
C LEU A 156 18.55 -1.01 14.54
N ARG A 157 19.31 -0.07 15.10
CA ARG A 157 18.76 1.14 15.71
C ARG A 157 18.03 2.06 14.74
N PHE A 158 18.47 2.07 13.49
CA PHE A 158 17.86 2.91 12.46
C PHE A 158 16.60 2.27 11.85
N MET A 159 16.55 0.95 11.89
CA MET A 159 15.41 0.20 11.33
C MET A 159 14.36 -0.11 12.39
N GLU A 160 14.75 -0.48 13.60
CA GLU A 160 13.82 -0.78 14.70
C GLU A 160 13.04 0.43 15.18
N THR A 161 13.72 1.57 15.39
CA THR A 161 13.08 2.73 15.99
C THR A 161 11.87 3.21 15.18
N PRO A 162 11.96 3.37 13.84
CA PRO A 162 10.78 3.75 13.07
C PRO A 162 9.67 2.69 13.07
N LEU A 163 10.05 1.40 13.01
CA LEU A 163 9.10 0.31 12.98
C LEU A 163 8.40 0.15 14.34
N ASP A 164 9.16 0.14 15.42
CA ASP A 164 8.63 0.05 16.78
C ASP A 164 7.73 1.24 17.10
N LYS A 165 8.13 2.43 16.70
CA LYS A 165 7.33 3.63 16.88
C LYS A 165 6.03 3.57 16.08
N VAL A 166 6.07 3.05 14.87
CA VAL A 166 4.86 2.85 14.06
C VAL A 166 3.95 1.82 14.72
N ILE A 167 4.50 0.74 15.24
CA ILE A 167 3.74 -0.29 15.97
C ILE A 167 3.10 0.29 17.24
N GLU A 168 3.85 1.07 18.02
CA GLU A 168 3.34 1.75 19.21
C GLU A 168 2.21 2.73 18.84
N ASP A 169 2.43 3.57 17.85
CA ASP A 169 1.45 4.54 17.39
C ASP A 169 0.17 3.85 16.92
N LEU A 170 0.30 2.70 16.25
CA LEU A 170 -0.84 1.91 15.80
C LEU A 170 -1.55 1.22 16.95
N SER A 171 -0.83 0.80 17.98
CA SER A 171 -1.41 0.21 19.19
C SER A 171 -2.32 1.19 19.92
N ASP A 172 -1.98 2.47 19.89
CA ASP A 172 -2.78 3.53 20.48
C ASP A 172 -4.09 3.79 19.73
N TYR A 173 -4.16 3.40 18.45
CA TYR A 173 -5.37 3.54 17.62
C TYR A 173 -6.31 2.35 17.71
N TYR A 174 -5.83 1.20 18.09
CA TYR A 174 -6.57 -0.05 18.17
C TYR A 174 -6.62 -0.56 19.62
#